data_4ac6117aac31ae4b58a8557f7acf8fb6
#
_entry.id   4ac6117aac31ae4b58a8557f7acf8fb6
#
_cell.length_a   1.000
_cell.length_b   1.000
_cell.length_c   1.000
_cell.angle_alpha   90.00
_cell.angle_beta   90.00
_cell.angle_gamma   90.00
#
_symmetry.space_group_name_H-M   'P 1'
#
loop_
_entity.id
_entity.type
_entity.pdbx_description
1 polymer ?
#
loop_
_entity_poly.entity_id
_entity_poly.type
_entity_poly.pdbx_seq_one_letter_code
_entity_poly.pdbx_strand_id
1 'polypeptide(L)'
;MVPSSSGLGHHPLKVEARVRIPLGLRFGYFRSNVMASSYDEVTMWQAPDIQDVATEVSQCLTKADTSSAFRVIARFLEFYEKADWPNRERMVQPRPDSTGSERYDAMLAGVVEYACATHRVLAPSWVNDPQFFLDEFWFVSGMRSLHADAMVHSPISFKRRGVFLTQGALTYA
;
A
#
# COMPACT_ATOMS: atom_id res chain seq x y z
N MET A 1 -70.16 -11.79 -16.26
CA MET A 1 -69.37 -10.99 -17.20
C MET A 1 -68.13 -10.53 -16.48
N VAL A 2 -67.00 -11.16 -16.78
CA VAL A 2 -65.68 -10.87 -16.22
C VAL A 2 -64.77 -10.59 -17.42
N PRO A 3 -64.01 -9.51 -17.42
CA PRO A 3 -62.85 -9.42 -18.33
C PRO A 3 -61.54 -9.76 -17.61
N SER A 4 -60.77 -10.52 -18.31
CA SER A 4 -59.43 -11.00 -18.07
C SER A 4 -58.44 -9.89 -17.78
N SER A 5 -57.57 -10.11 -16.82
CA SER A 5 -56.31 -9.31 -16.61
C SER A 5 -55.14 -10.04 -17.25
N SER A 6 -54.52 -9.35 -18.19
CA SER A 6 -53.28 -9.74 -18.86
C SER A 6 -52.06 -9.62 -17.94
N GLY A 7 -51.24 -10.67 -17.90
CA GLY A 7 -50.00 -10.73 -17.16
C GLY A 7 -48.93 -9.82 -17.78
N LEU A 8 -48.28 -9.04 -16.90
CA LEU A 8 -47.05 -8.33 -17.23
C LEU A 8 -45.85 -9.15 -16.78
N GLY A 9 -45.12 -9.64 -17.80
CA GLY A 9 -43.86 -10.34 -17.59
C GLY A 9 -42.77 -9.41 -17.05
N HIS A 10 -42.22 -9.76 -15.92
CA HIS A 10 -41.02 -9.13 -15.39
C HIS A 10 -39.78 -9.67 -16.14
N HIS A 11 -39.20 -8.83 -16.98
CA HIS A 11 -37.85 -9.07 -17.46
C HIS A 11 -36.84 -8.60 -16.41
N PRO A 12 -35.86 -9.41 -16.00
CA PRO A 12 -34.76 -8.94 -15.17
C PRO A 12 -33.81 -8.09 -16.01
N LEU A 13 -33.65 -6.85 -15.64
CA LEU A 13 -32.65 -5.94 -16.18
C LEU A 13 -31.24 -6.45 -15.79
N LYS A 14 -30.52 -7.01 -16.75
CA LYS A 14 -29.07 -7.22 -16.64
C LYS A 14 -28.41 -5.84 -16.65
N VAL A 15 -27.97 -5.36 -15.49
CA VAL A 15 -27.10 -4.21 -15.40
C VAL A 15 -25.67 -4.71 -15.64
N GLU A 16 -25.19 -4.56 -16.87
CA GLU A 16 -23.76 -4.68 -17.18
C GLU A 16 -23.08 -3.38 -16.73
N ALA A 17 -22.45 -3.42 -15.56
CA ALA A 17 -21.55 -2.35 -15.14
C ALA A 17 -20.26 -2.39 -15.97
N ARG A 18 -20.21 -1.63 -17.07
CA ARG A 18 -18.98 -1.36 -17.79
C ARG A 18 -18.14 -0.36 -16.99
N VAL A 19 -17.18 -0.86 -16.25
CA VAL A 19 -16.12 -0.04 -15.65
C VAL A 19 -15.23 0.45 -16.79
N ARG A 20 -15.33 1.74 -17.12
CA ARG A 20 -14.36 2.41 -18.00
C ARG A 20 -13.11 2.73 -17.21
N ILE A 21 -12.03 1.99 -17.46
CA ILE A 21 -10.69 2.32 -16.97
C ILE A 21 -10.15 3.47 -17.83
N PRO A 22 -9.69 4.59 -17.26
CA PRO A 22 -9.07 5.67 -18.04
C PRO A 22 -7.77 5.18 -18.68
N LEU A 23 -7.67 5.28 -19.99
CA LEU A 23 -6.46 5.05 -20.78
C LEU A 23 -5.44 6.15 -20.44
N GLY A 24 -4.46 5.85 -19.58
CA GLY A 24 -3.40 6.82 -19.26
C GLY A 24 -2.29 6.30 -18.35
N LEU A 25 -2.44 5.14 -17.72
CA LEU A 25 -1.39 4.58 -16.87
C LEU A 25 -0.55 3.58 -17.67
N ARG A 26 0.64 4.00 -18.09
CA ARG A 26 1.69 3.11 -18.60
C ARG A 26 2.18 2.25 -17.43
N PHE A 27 1.62 1.06 -17.28
CA PHE A 27 2.12 0.05 -16.35
C PHE A 27 3.43 -0.51 -16.88
N GLY A 28 4.50 -0.26 -16.12
CA GLY A 28 5.76 -0.98 -16.29
C GLY A 28 5.53 -2.45 -15.96
N TYR A 29 5.84 -3.33 -16.91
CA TYR A 29 5.73 -4.78 -16.78
C TYR A 29 6.60 -5.29 -15.63
N PHE A 30 5.95 -5.84 -14.63
CA PHE A 30 6.61 -6.71 -13.65
C PHE A 30 6.78 -8.10 -14.29
N ARG A 31 8.01 -8.44 -14.63
CA ARG A 31 8.35 -9.79 -15.13
C ARG A 31 8.68 -10.67 -13.94
N SER A 32 7.69 -11.38 -13.43
CA SER A 32 7.95 -12.56 -12.61
C SER A 32 8.28 -13.74 -13.52
N ASN A 33 9.51 -14.24 -13.44
CA ASN A 33 9.93 -15.46 -14.13
C ASN A 33 9.45 -16.65 -13.31
N VAL A 34 8.29 -17.20 -13.62
CA VAL A 34 7.87 -18.52 -13.18
C VAL A 34 7.44 -19.30 -14.42
N MET A 35 8.10 -20.44 -14.64
CA MET A 35 7.87 -21.35 -15.77
C MET A 35 6.42 -21.82 -15.82
N ALA A 36 5.88 -21.77 -17.03
CA ALA A 36 4.53 -22.18 -17.39
C ALA A 36 4.27 -23.68 -17.15
N SER A 37 3.13 -23.96 -16.50
CA SER A 37 2.37 -25.17 -16.75
C SER A 37 0.90 -24.76 -16.96
N SER A 38 0.50 -24.92 -18.16
CA SER A 38 -0.82 -24.93 -18.84
C SER A 38 -2.10 -24.69 -18.02
N TYR A 39 -2.94 -23.86 -18.63
CA TYR A 39 -4.41 -23.66 -18.55
C TYR A 39 -4.94 -22.64 -17.52
N ASP A 40 -5.42 -21.52 -18.08
CA ASP A 40 -6.49 -20.63 -17.56
C ASP A 40 -6.35 -20.12 -16.10
N GLU A 41 -5.25 -19.46 -15.78
CA GLU A 41 -5.28 -18.42 -14.75
C GLU A 41 -5.47 -17.06 -15.42
N VAL A 42 -6.71 -16.58 -15.42
CA VAL A 42 -6.94 -15.13 -15.41
C VAL A 42 -6.17 -14.61 -14.21
N THR A 43 -4.99 -14.06 -14.45
CA THR A 43 -4.15 -13.47 -13.38
C THR A 43 -4.96 -12.33 -12.78
N MET A 44 -5.76 -12.65 -11.75
CA MET A 44 -6.46 -11.63 -10.98
C MET A 44 -5.39 -10.70 -10.43
N TRP A 45 -5.39 -9.46 -10.90
CA TRP A 45 -4.47 -8.45 -10.39
C TRP A 45 -4.62 -8.36 -8.86
N GLN A 46 -3.56 -8.65 -8.17
CA GLN A 46 -3.53 -8.67 -6.71
C GLN A 46 -2.69 -7.49 -6.23
N ALA A 47 -3.22 -6.72 -5.28
CA ALA A 47 -2.48 -5.61 -4.70
C ALA A 47 -1.16 -6.12 -4.08
N PRO A 48 -0.05 -5.38 -4.23
CA PRO A 48 1.23 -5.77 -3.66
C PRO A 48 1.14 -5.88 -2.14
N ASP A 49 1.82 -6.85 -1.58
CA ASP A 49 2.01 -6.94 -0.14
C ASP A 49 3.26 -6.15 0.30
N ILE A 50 3.50 -6.10 1.61
CA ILE A 50 4.62 -5.32 2.17
C ILE A 50 5.99 -5.90 1.80
N GLN A 51 6.10 -7.20 1.50
CA GLN A 51 7.33 -7.82 1.00
C GLN A 51 7.64 -7.36 -0.42
N ASP A 52 6.63 -7.28 -1.29
CA ASP A 52 6.78 -6.75 -2.64
C ASP A 52 7.26 -5.29 -2.61
N VAL A 53 6.67 -4.50 -1.71
CA VAL A 53 7.05 -3.09 -1.48
C VAL A 53 8.50 -2.98 -1.01
N ALA A 54 8.93 -3.79 -0.05
CA ALA A 54 10.30 -3.79 0.44
C ALA A 54 11.30 -4.12 -0.67
N THR A 55 10.96 -5.08 -1.51
CA THR A 55 11.77 -5.48 -2.66
C THR A 55 11.91 -4.34 -3.67
N GLU A 56 10.80 -3.67 -4.02
CA GLU A 56 10.81 -2.54 -4.96
C GLU A 56 11.56 -1.32 -4.39
N VAL A 57 11.38 -1.04 -3.09
CA VAL A 57 12.12 0.02 -2.38
C VAL A 57 13.63 -0.28 -2.40
N SER A 58 14.05 -1.52 -2.09
CA SER A 58 15.45 -1.93 -2.15
C SER A 58 16.07 -1.69 -3.55
N GLN A 59 15.34 -2.03 -4.61
CA GLN A 59 15.78 -1.76 -5.99
C GLN A 59 15.91 -0.27 -6.29
N CYS A 60 15.00 0.56 -5.78
CA CYS A 60 15.10 2.02 -5.92
C CYS A 60 16.34 2.57 -5.19
N LEU A 61 16.58 2.10 -3.96
CA LEU A 61 17.72 2.53 -3.14
C LEU A 61 19.06 2.13 -3.76
N THR A 62 19.16 0.95 -4.38
CA THR A 62 20.34 0.51 -5.11
C THR A 62 20.69 1.47 -6.27
N LYS A 63 19.67 2.11 -6.86
CA LYS A 63 19.82 3.12 -7.92
C LYS A 63 19.95 4.55 -7.38
N ALA A 64 20.03 4.73 -6.06
CA ALA A 64 20.00 6.02 -5.38
C ALA A 64 18.74 6.87 -5.70
N ASP A 65 17.65 6.24 -6.12
CA ASP A 65 16.36 6.90 -6.43
C ASP A 65 15.42 6.87 -5.22
N THR A 66 15.69 7.75 -4.27
CA THR A 66 14.89 7.90 -3.04
C THR A 66 13.47 8.42 -3.34
N SER A 67 13.30 9.20 -4.40
CA SER A 67 12.00 9.73 -4.80
C SER A 67 11.06 8.63 -5.28
N SER A 68 11.58 7.67 -6.05
CA SER A 68 10.80 6.50 -6.47
C SER A 68 10.51 5.57 -5.31
N ALA A 69 11.47 5.35 -4.40
CA ALA A 69 11.25 4.58 -3.19
C ALA A 69 10.07 5.14 -2.36
N PHE A 70 10.01 6.46 -2.22
CA PHE A 70 8.91 7.11 -1.50
C PHE A 70 7.55 6.94 -2.22
N ARG A 71 7.54 7.05 -3.55
CA ARG A 71 6.32 6.83 -4.36
C ARG A 71 5.80 5.41 -4.28
N VAL A 72 6.68 4.41 -4.18
CA VAL A 72 6.30 3.00 -3.98
C VAL A 72 5.55 2.85 -2.66
N ILE A 73 6.05 3.47 -1.59
CA ILE A 73 5.42 3.44 -0.27
C ILE A 73 4.05 4.16 -0.29
N ALA A 74 3.96 5.33 -0.91
CA ALA A 74 2.70 6.06 -1.02
C ALA A 74 1.66 5.27 -1.82
N ARG A 75 2.06 4.62 -2.91
CA ARG A 75 1.20 3.73 -3.71
C ARG A 75 0.69 2.53 -2.92
N PHE A 76 1.51 1.94 -2.05
CA PHE A 76 1.04 0.88 -1.16
C PHE A 76 -0.09 1.36 -0.25
N LEU A 77 0.04 2.54 0.35
CA LEU A 77 -1.03 3.12 1.19
C LEU A 77 -2.31 3.34 0.39
N GLU A 78 -2.21 3.80 -0.85
CA GLU A 78 -3.36 3.97 -1.73
C GLU A 78 -4.07 2.64 -2.02
N PHE A 79 -3.34 1.57 -2.30
CA PHE A 79 -3.91 0.24 -2.50
C PHE A 79 -4.52 -0.31 -1.22
N TYR A 80 -3.85 -0.11 -0.09
CA TYR A 80 -4.34 -0.54 1.22
C TYR A 80 -5.66 0.15 1.60
N GLU A 81 -5.79 1.44 1.30
CA GLU A 81 -7.01 2.20 1.54
C GLU A 81 -8.20 1.67 0.75
N LYS A 82 -7.96 1.30 -0.53
CA LYS A 82 -9.00 0.77 -1.44
C LYS A 82 -9.29 -0.71 -1.24
N ALA A 83 -8.44 -1.45 -0.53
CA ALA A 83 -8.58 -2.88 -0.32
C ALA A 83 -9.72 -3.20 0.65
N ASP A 84 -10.35 -4.36 0.46
CA ASP A 84 -11.26 -4.94 1.43
C ASP A 84 -10.52 -5.56 2.63
N TRP A 85 -11.25 -5.96 3.66
CA TRP A 85 -10.68 -6.48 4.90
C TRP A 85 -9.71 -7.66 4.69
N PRO A 86 -10.07 -8.74 3.96
CA PRO A 86 -9.15 -9.86 3.75
C PRO A 86 -7.87 -9.47 3.02
N ASN A 87 -7.96 -8.59 2.04
CA ASN A 87 -6.80 -8.11 1.32
C ASN A 87 -5.92 -7.22 2.18
N ARG A 88 -6.48 -6.34 3.02
CA ARG A 88 -5.69 -5.53 3.98
C ARG A 88 -4.87 -6.41 4.91
N GLU A 89 -5.49 -7.45 5.47
CA GLU A 89 -4.80 -8.39 6.34
C GLU A 89 -3.65 -9.10 5.58
N ARG A 90 -3.92 -9.63 4.39
CA ARG A 90 -2.92 -10.27 3.54
C ARG A 90 -1.75 -9.33 3.20
N MET A 91 -2.02 -8.08 2.86
CA MET A 91 -1.01 -7.11 2.43
C MET A 91 0.03 -6.80 3.51
N VAL A 92 -0.30 -6.92 4.79
CA VAL A 92 0.58 -6.55 5.91
C VAL A 92 1.15 -7.74 6.66
N GLN A 93 0.62 -8.94 6.47
CA GLN A 93 1.04 -10.15 7.20
C GLN A 93 2.50 -10.54 6.99
N PRO A 94 3.05 -10.53 5.77
CA PRO A 94 4.44 -10.90 5.57
C PRO A 94 5.38 -9.99 6.37
N ARG A 95 6.39 -10.58 6.99
CA ARG A 95 7.52 -9.81 7.52
C ARG A 95 8.47 -9.50 6.37
N PRO A 96 8.68 -8.23 6.04
CA PRO A 96 9.51 -7.87 4.89
C PRO A 96 10.99 -8.16 5.15
N ASP A 97 11.70 -8.52 4.09
CA ASP A 97 13.17 -8.54 4.09
C ASP A 97 13.70 -7.10 4.21
N SER A 98 14.96 -6.96 4.65
CA SER A 98 15.58 -5.64 4.72
C SER A 98 15.72 -5.01 3.33
N THR A 99 15.39 -3.73 3.24
CA THR A 99 15.61 -2.91 2.04
C THR A 99 17.09 -2.57 1.80
N GLY A 100 17.98 -2.92 2.75
CA GLY A 100 19.37 -2.49 2.78
C GLY A 100 19.57 -1.13 3.45
N SER A 101 18.50 -0.56 4.04
CA SER A 101 18.55 0.70 4.77
C SER A 101 17.66 0.64 6.01
N GLU A 102 18.25 0.71 7.20
CA GLU A 102 17.53 0.73 8.48
C GLU A 102 16.45 1.81 8.51
N ARG A 103 16.69 2.97 7.88
CA ARG A 103 15.75 4.09 7.80
C ARG A 103 14.48 3.70 7.05
N TYR A 104 14.62 3.02 5.91
CA TYR A 104 13.48 2.58 5.12
C TYR A 104 12.81 1.36 5.73
N ASP A 105 13.55 0.48 6.39
CA ASP A 105 12.99 -0.66 7.12
C ASP A 105 12.10 -0.17 8.27
N ALA A 106 12.58 0.79 9.08
CA ALA A 106 11.80 1.45 10.12
C ALA A 106 10.57 2.19 9.56
N MET A 107 10.72 2.83 8.39
CA MET A 107 9.64 3.51 7.70
C MET A 107 8.56 2.55 7.24
N LEU A 108 8.90 1.40 6.65
CA LEU A 108 7.93 0.39 6.21
C LEU A 108 7.13 -0.17 7.40
N ALA A 109 7.78 -0.46 8.52
CA ALA A 109 7.08 -0.88 9.72
C ALA A 109 6.14 0.22 10.27
N GLY A 110 6.57 1.49 10.19
CA GLY A 110 5.73 2.65 10.54
C GLY A 110 4.51 2.79 9.64
N VAL A 111 4.67 2.56 8.34
CA VAL A 111 3.58 2.57 7.33
C VAL A 111 2.56 1.49 7.63
N VAL A 112 2.99 0.26 7.90
CA VAL A 112 2.08 -0.85 8.22
C VAL A 112 1.32 -0.57 9.50
N GLU A 113 1.99 -0.15 10.56
CA GLU A 113 1.31 0.19 11.82
C GLU A 113 0.31 1.35 11.65
N TYR A 114 0.67 2.38 10.89
CA TYR A 114 -0.20 3.50 10.57
C TYR A 114 -1.44 3.06 9.79
N ALA A 115 -1.25 2.28 8.72
CA ALA A 115 -2.32 1.76 7.89
C ALA A 115 -3.28 0.87 8.68
N CYS A 116 -2.74 -0.03 9.50
CA CYS A 116 -3.52 -0.90 10.38
C CYS A 116 -4.34 -0.10 11.39
N ALA A 117 -3.75 0.89 12.05
CA ALA A 117 -4.43 1.74 13.02
C ALA A 117 -5.57 2.55 12.39
N THR A 118 -5.34 3.12 11.20
CA THR A 118 -6.34 3.91 10.47
C THR A 118 -7.57 3.09 10.10
N HIS A 119 -7.38 1.84 9.71
CA HIS A 119 -8.46 0.95 9.25
C HIS A 119 -8.91 -0.08 10.29
N ARG A 120 -8.42 0.02 11.53
CA ARG A 120 -8.76 -0.90 12.65
C ARG A 120 -8.43 -2.36 12.36
N VAL A 121 -7.39 -2.60 11.56
CA VAL A 121 -6.81 -3.93 11.34
C VAL A 121 -5.78 -4.19 12.44
N LEU A 122 -5.66 -5.43 12.90
CA LEU A 122 -4.61 -5.78 13.85
C LEU A 122 -3.25 -5.75 13.16
N ALA A 123 -2.34 -4.94 13.69
CA ALA A 123 -0.97 -4.90 13.17
C ALA A 123 -0.24 -6.22 13.46
N PRO A 124 0.50 -6.78 12.51
CA PRO A 124 1.28 -7.99 12.74
C PRO A 124 2.38 -7.75 13.78
N SER A 125 2.77 -8.82 14.49
CA SER A 125 3.73 -8.73 15.60
C SER A 125 5.11 -8.23 15.18
N TRP A 126 5.54 -8.55 13.97
CA TRP A 126 6.86 -8.20 13.44
C TRP A 126 7.13 -6.69 13.40
N VAL A 127 6.09 -5.84 13.33
CA VAL A 127 6.26 -4.36 13.35
C VAL A 127 6.92 -3.87 14.64
N ASN A 128 6.92 -4.67 15.69
CA ASN A 128 7.54 -4.35 16.97
C ASN A 128 8.95 -4.94 17.15
N ASP A 129 9.49 -5.60 16.14
CA ASP A 129 10.86 -6.12 16.21
C ASP A 129 11.87 -4.98 16.37
N PRO A 130 12.89 -5.13 17.24
CA PRO A 130 13.84 -4.06 17.56
C PRO A 130 14.53 -3.43 16.35
N GLN A 131 14.76 -4.21 15.30
CA GLN A 131 15.42 -3.75 14.07
C GLN A 131 14.64 -2.67 13.31
N PHE A 132 13.34 -2.48 13.60
CA PHE A 132 12.50 -1.44 13.00
C PHE A 132 12.43 -0.16 13.84
N PHE A 133 13.34 0.02 14.77
CA PHE A 133 13.48 1.23 15.58
C PHE A 133 14.87 1.80 15.37
N LEU A 134 14.94 3.10 15.02
CA LEU A 134 16.18 3.78 14.76
C LEU A 134 16.78 4.29 16.07
N ASP A 135 18.09 4.15 16.22
CA ASP A 135 18.85 4.77 17.34
C ASP A 135 18.94 6.30 17.18
N GLU A 136 18.95 6.78 15.93
CA GLU A 136 19.03 8.21 15.61
C GLU A 136 17.77 8.67 14.88
N PHE A 137 17.32 9.89 15.18
CA PHE A 137 16.17 10.48 14.50
C PHE A 137 16.44 10.74 13.02
N TRP A 138 15.54 10.28 12.19
CA TRP A 138 15.57 10.53 10.76
C TRP A 138 14.41 11.42 10.32
N PHE A 139 14.74 12.62 9.87
CA PHE A 139 13.81 13.52 9.21
C PHE A 139 13.81 13.21 7.72
N VAL A 140 12.69 12.71 7.20
CA VAL A 140 12.58 12.30 5.80
C VAL A 140 12.76 13.47 4.84
N SER A 141 12.27 14.66 5.23
CA SER A 141 12.62 15.89 4.52
C SER A 141 14.02 16.33 4.92
N GLY A 142 14.92 16.48 3.94
CA GLY A 142 16.27 17.01 4.15
C GLY A 142 16.30 18.50 4.53
N MET A 143 15.17 19.21 4.52
CA MET A 143 15.07 20.63 4.82
C MET A 143 14.89 20.86 6.33
N ARG A 144 15.90 21.47 6.97
CA ARG A 144 15.87 21.77 8.42
C ARG A 144 14.67 22.60 8.85
N SER A 145 14.19 23.50 7.99
CA SER A 145 13.01 24.34 8.26
C SER A 145 11.72 23.53 8.46
N LEU A 146 11.66 22.29 7.96
CA LEU A 146 10.51 21.41 8.10
C LEU A 146 10.63 20.43 9.29
N HIS A 147 11.73 20.44 10.03
CA HIS A 147 11.91 19.51 11.15
C HIS A 147 10.89 19.77 12.27
N ALA A 148 10.60 21.05 12.58
CA ALA A 148 9.60 21.39 13.60
C ALA A 148 8.19 20.91 13.18
N ASP A 149 7.83 21.09 11.91
CA ASP A 149 6.58 20.56 11.36
C ASP A 149 6.52 19.05 11.48
N ALA A 150 7.58 18.35 11.05
CA ALA A 150 7.67 16.90 11.14
C ALA A 150 7.57 16.38 12.58
N MET A 151 8.19 17.07 13.56
CA MET A 151 8.08 16.70 14.97
C MET A 151 6.65 16.81 15.49
N VAL A 152 5.89 17.80 15.04
CA VAL A 152 4.50 18.01 15.47
C VAL A 152 3.54 17.03 14.76
N HIS A 153 3.64 16.92 13.44
CA HIS A 153 2.60 16.29 12.62
C HIS A 153 2.86 14.82 12.26
N SER A 154 4.08 14.28 12.47
CA SER A 154 4.30 12.83 12.23
C SER A 154 3.34 11.97 13.04
N PRO A 155 2.72 10.97 12.44
CA PRO A 155 1.94 9.98 13.17
C PRO A 155 2.79 9.24 14.21
N ILE A 156 2.15 8.80 15.31
CA ILE A 156 2.84 8.14 16.43
C ILE A 156 3.59 6.86 15.99
N SER A 157 3.05 6.13 15.02
CA SER A 157 3.67 4.93 14.44
C SER A 157 5.06 5.18 13.86
N PHE A 158 5.32 6.37 13.34
CA PHE A 158 6.62 6.78 12.83
C PHE A 158 7.49 7.39 13.93
N LYS A 159 6.94 8.30 14.74
CA LYS A 159 7.68 8.95 15.83
C LYS A 159 8.37 7.95 16.76
N ARG A 160 7.65 6.92 17.17
CA ARG A 160 8.19 5.91 18.09
C ARG A 160 9.36 5.11 17.48
N ARG A 161 9.51 5.14 16.16
CA ARG A 161 10.62 4.50 15.44
C ARG A 161 11.75 5.45 15.08
N GLY A 162 11.67 6.71 15.53
CA GLY A 162 12.66 7.73 15.18
C GLY A 162 12.51 8.29 13.77
N VAL A 163 11.39 8.02 13.07
CA VAL A 163 11.10 8.53 11.70
C VAL A 163 10.17 9.73 11.80
N PHE A 164 10.53 10.84 11.16
CA PHE A 164 9.76 12.07 11.18
C PHE A 164 9.36 12.52 9.77
N LEU A 165 8.04 12.61 9.56
CA LEU A 165 7.40 12.99 8.31
C LEU A 165 6.73 14.36 8.45
N THR A 166 6.82 15.18 7.40
CA THR A 166 6.06 16.44 7.35
C THR A 166 4.57 16.19 7.16
N GLN A 167 3.75 17.18 7.49
CA GLN A 167 2.32 17.12 7.22
C GLN A 167 2.07 16.86 5.73
N GLY A 168 1.19 15.92 5.43
CA GLY A 168 0.86 15.55 4.06
C GLY A 168 1.87 14.64 3.34
N ALA A 169 3.01 14.27 3.97
CA ALA A 169 3.99 13.39 3.33
C ALA A 169 3.45 12.00 2.95
N LEU A 170 2.40 11.55 3.62
CA LEU A 170 1.71 10.28 3.33
C LEU A 170 0.45 10.48 2.46
N THR A 171 0.15 11.72 2.08
CA THR A 171 -0.97 12.02 1.20
C THR A 171 -0.47 11.91 -0.23
N TYR A 172 -1.03 10.99 -0.99
CA TYR A 172 -0.77 10.87 -2.42
C TYR A 172 -1.62 11.91 -3.16
N ALA A 173 -1.00 12.59 -4.08
CA ALA A 173 -1.67 13.56 -4.94
C ALA A 173 -2.26 12.85 -6.18
#